data_a809b07f534a57d285c65e22e651056c
#
_entry.id   a809b07f534a57d285c65e22e651056c
#
_cell.length_a   1.000
_cell.length_b   1.000
_cell.length_c   1.000
_cell.angle_alpha   90.00
_cell.angle_beta   90.00
_cell.angle_gamma   90.00
#
_symmetry.space_group_name_H-M   'P 1'
#
loop_
_entity.id
_entity.type
_entity.pdbx_description
1 polymer ?
#
loop_
_entity_poly.entity_id
_entity_poly.type
_entity_poly.pdbx_seq_one_letter_code
_entity_poly.pdbx_strand_id
1 'polypeptide(L)' 'SFTHYVNRFRIEEAIRLLSDPNNETPMKAISAELGFNSISTFYNLFQSSVGMTPSQYRNKVMELQKEQ' A
#
# COMPACT_ATOMS: atom_id res chain seq x y z
N SER A 1 10.88 -14.71 -10.52
CA SER A 1 11.84 -13.77 -11.11
C SER A 1 12.24 -12.72 -10.07
N PHE A 2 13.33 -12.04 -10.35
CA PHE A 2 13.80 -10.98 -9.47
C PHE A 2 12.78 -9.84 -9.34
N THR A 3 12.17 -9.44 -10.46
CA THR A 3 11.15 -8.39 -10.47
C THR A 3 9.95 -8.79 -9.60
N HIS A 4 9.51 -10.04 -9.71
CA HIS A 4 8.42 -10.54 -8.90
C HIS A 4 8.77 -10.47 -7.40
N TYR A 5 9.96 -10.87 -7.05
CA TYR A 5 10.46 -10.83 -5.67
C TYR A 5 10.47 -9.40 -5.12
N VAL A 6 11.00 -8.45 -5.90
CA VAL A 6 11.06 -7.05 -5.51
C VAL A 6 9.65 -6.47 -5.34
N ASN A 7 8.75 -6.76 -6.26
CA ASN A 7 7.37 -6.25 -6.19
C ASN A 7 6.65 -6.80 -4.97
N ARG A 8 6.87 -8.07 -4.65
CA ARG A 8 6.29 -8.67 -3.45
C ARG A 8 6.78 -7.96 -2.19
N PHE A 9 8.07 -7.70 -2.13
CA PHE A 9 8.66 -6.96 -1.01
C PHE A 9 8.05 -5.56 -0.87
N ARG A 10 7.89 -4.86 -2.01
CA ARG A 10 7.31 -3.51 -2.02
C ARG A 10 5.86 -3.52 -1.50
N ILE A 11 5.08 -4.51 -1.89
CA ILE A 11 3.69 -4.61 -1.44
C ILE A 11 3.62 -4.94 0.04
N GLU A 12 4.48 -5.82 0.53
CA GLU A 12 4.54 -6.13 1.96
C GLU A 12 4.89 -4.88 2.78
N GLU A 13 5.83 -4.06 2.30
CA GLU A 13 6.17 -2.79 2.94
C GLU A 13 5.01 -1.80 2.89
N ALA A 14 4.27 -1.77 1.78
CA ALA A 14 3.08 -0.92 1.68
C ALA A 14 2.05 -1.31 2.73
N ILE A 15 1.82 -2.60 2.89
CA ILE A 15 0.87 -3.10 3.90
C ILE A 15 1.31 -2.66 5.30
N ARG A 16 2.60 -2.76 5.60
CA ARG A 16 3.13 -2.34 6.89
C ARG A 16 2.87 -0.86 7.15
N LEU A 17 3.17 -0.02 6.15
CA LEU A 17 2.98 1.44 6.27
C LEU A 17 1.50 1.79 6.41
N LEU A 18 0.64 1.16 5.62
CA LEU A 18 -0.79 1.45 5.60
C LEU A 18 -1.54 0.86 6.79
N SER A 19 -0.93 -0.09 7.47
CA SER A 19 -1.52 -0.70 8.68
C SER A 19 -1.36 0.18 9.92
N ASP A 20 -0.52 1.21 9.83
CA ASP A 20 -0.38 2.19 10.91
C ASP A 20 -1.44 3.28 10.70
N PRO A 21 -2.45 3.37 11.59
CA PRO A 21 -3.52 4.36 11.45
C PRO A 21 -3.03 5.79 11.59
N ASN A 22 -1.85 6.01 12.16
CA ASN A 22 -1.25 7.34 12.30
C ASN A 22 -0.44 7.76 11.08
N ASN A 23 -0.23 6.85 10.13
CA ASN A 23 0.50 7.16 8.91
C ASN A 23 -0.42 7.89 7.94
N GLU A 24 -0.14 9.17 7.70
CA GLU A 24 -0.94 10.03 6.81
C GLU A 24 -0.19 10.37 5.52
N THR A 25 0.91 9.68 5.24
CA THR A 25 1.70 9.94 4.04
C THR A 25 0.84 9.76 2.79
N PRO A 26 0.85 10.73 1.86
CA PRO A 26 0.08 10.60 0.62
C PRO A 26 0.49 9.37 -0.17
N MET A 27 -0.46 8.74 -0.83
CA MET A 27 -0.20 7.52 -1.60
C MET A 27 0.86 7.74 -2.69
N LYS A 28 0.88 8.92 -3.30
CA LYS A 28 1.89 9.24 -4.30
C LYS A 28 3.30 9.17 -3.71
N ALA A 29 3.47 9.68 -2.50
CA ALA A 29 4.76 9.65 -1.81
C ALA A 29 5.14 8.22 -1.42
N ILE A 30 4.20 7.45 -0.90
CA ILE A 30 4.44 6.05 -0.56
C ILE A 30 4.88 5.27 -1.79
N SER A 31 4.16 5.44 -2.91
CA SER A 31 4.49 4.78 -4.16
C SER A 31 5.93 5.08 -4.60
N ALA A 32 6.31 6.36 -4.55
CA ALA A 32 7.66 6.79 -4.93
C ALA A 32 8.73 6.23 -4.00
N GLU A 33 8.47 6.28 -2.69
CA GLU A 33 9.41 5.77 -1.69
C GLU A 33 9.64 4.27 -1.83
N LEU A 34 8.62 3.53 -2.23
CA LEU A 34 8.74 2.08 -2.46
C LEU A 34 9.41 1.73 -3.78
N GLY A 35 9.65 2.73 -4.63
CA GLY A 35 10.37 2.54 -5.88
C GLY A 35 9.50 2.24 -7.09
N PHE A 36 8.19 2.47 -7.01
CA PHE A 36 7.32 2.32 -8.18
C PHE A 36 7.49 3.50 -9.13
N ASN A 37 7.48 3.20 -10.43
CA ASN A 37 7.61 4.23 -11.46
C ASN A 37 6.37 5.11 -11.60
N SER A 38 5.21 4.59 -11.22
CA SER A 38 3.97 5.35 -11.26
C SER A 38 3.04 4.87 -10.15
N ILE A 39 2.14 5.77 -9.75
CA ILE A 39 1.12 5.43 -8.75
C ILE A 39 0.14 4.38 -9.30
N SER A 40 -0.10 4.40 -10.61
CA SER A 40 -0.98 3.41 -11.26
C SER A 40 -0.43 1.99 -11.11
N THR A 41 0.87 1.82 -11.32
CA THR A 41 1.51 0.51 -11.15
C THR A 41 1.37 0.03 -9.71
N PHE A 42 1.59 0.92 -8.76
CA PHE A 42 1.42 0.61 -7.34
C PHE A 42 -0.02 0.16 -7.05
N TYR A 43 -1.00 0.94 -7.49
CA TYR A 43 -2.41 0.62 -7.23
C TYR A 43 -2.82 -0.72 -7.85
N ASN A 44 -2.43 -0.96 -9.10
CA ASN A 44 -2.78 -2.20 -9.80
C ASN A 44 -2.18 -3.41 -9.10
N LEU A 45 -0.91 -3.32 -8.75
CA LEU A 45 -0.21 -4.42 -8.11
C LEU A 45 -0.74 -4.68 -6.70
N PHE A 46 -0.98 -3.62 -5.94
CA PHE A 46 -1.54 -3.73 -4.59
C PHE A 46 -2.92 -4.38 -4.64
N GLN A 47 -3.79 -3.91 -5.54
CA GLN A 47 -5.14 -4.46 -5.68
C GLN A 47 -5.13 -5.93 -6.10
N SER A 48 -4.23 -6.32 -7.02
CA SER A 48 -4.07 -7.72 -7.40
C SER A 48 -3.68 -8.60 -6.23
N SER A 49 -2.80 -8.09 -5.37
CA SER A 49 -2.23 -8.88 -4.27
C SER A 49 -3.11 -8.90 -3.04
N VAL A 50 -3.79 -7.79 -2.75
CA VAL A 50 -4.50 -7.59 -1.47
C VAL A 50 -6.01 -7.67 -1.64
N GLY A 51 -6.53 -7.40 -2.83
CA GLY A 51 -7.96 -7.44 -3.11
C GLY A 51 -8.67 -6.11 -2.95
N MET A 52 -7.95 -5.05 -2.60
CA MET A 52 -8.50 -3.70 -2.52
C MET A 52 -7.39 -2.70 -2.83
N THR A 53 -7.77 -1.46 -3.16
CA THR A 53 -6.78 -0.41 -3.44
C THR A 53 -6.09 0.02 -2.16
N PRO A 54 -4.89 0.65 -2.27
CA PRO A 54 -4.22 1.20 -1.09
C PRO A 54 -5.09 2.19 -0.29
N SER A 55 -5.87 3.03 -0.98
CA SER A 55 -6.75 3.98 -0.32
C SER A 55 -7.87 3.29 0.44
N GLN A 56 -8.47 2.26 -0.15
CA GLN A 56 -9.49 1.45 0.51
C GLN A 56 -8.92 0.75 1.74
N TYR A 57 -7.71 0.22 1.62
CA TYR A 57 -7.03 -0.45 2.72
C TYR A 57 -6.79 0.53 3.88
N ARG A 58 -6.25 1.70 3.59
CA ARG A 58 -6.03 2.74 4.61
C ARG A 58 -7.34 3.12 5.31
N ASN A 59 -8.39 3.33 4.55
CA ASN A 59 -9.70 3.69 5.11
C ASN A 59 -10.23 2.59 6.02
N LYS A 60 -10.03 1.35 5.64
CA LYS A 60 -10.45 0.20 6.44
C LYS A 60 -9.73 0.15 7.78
N VAL A 61 -8.41 0.36 7.76
CA VAL A 61 -7.59 0.39 8.98
C VAL A 61 -8.05 1.51 9.92
N MET A 62 -8.28 2.71 9.38
CA MET A 62 -8.73 3.85 10.16
C MET A 62 -10.12 3.61 10.74
N GLU A 63 -11.01 2.99 9.96
CA GLU A 63 -12.36 2.66 10.40
C GLU A 63 -12.35 1.65 11.55
N LEU A 64 -11.51 0.62 11.45
CA LEU A 64 -11.38 -0.39 12.50
C LEU A 64 -10.84 0.23 13.79
N GLN A 65 -9.94 1.18 13.70
CA GLN A 65 -9.41 1.87 14.86
C GLN A 65 -10.50 2.65 15.59
N LYS A 66 -11.43 3.27 14.86
CA LYS A 66 -12.52 4.05 15.46
C LYS A 66 -13.49 3.20 16.27
N GLU A 67 -13.54 1.90 15.99
CA GLU A 67 -14.44 0.98 16.69
C GLU A 67 -13.90 0.51 18.04
N GLN A 68 -12.70 0.91 18.38
CA GLN A 68 -12.05 0.48 19.64
C GLN A 68 -12.26 1.49 20.76
#